data_3f1bd3ffde31d3fe4df37894836f6207
#
_entry.id   3f1bd3ffde31d3fe4df37894836f6207
#
_cell.length_a   1.000
_cell.length_b   1.000
_cell.length_c   1.000
_cell.angle_alpha   90.00
_cell.angle_beta   90.00
_cell.angle_gamma   90.00
#
_symmetry.space_group_name_H-M   'P 1'
#
loop_
_entity.id
_entity.type
_entity.pdbx_description
1 polymer ?
#
loop_
_entity_poly.entity_id
_entity_poly.type
_entity_poly.pdbx_seq_one_letter_code
_entity_poly.pdbx_strand_id
1 'polypeptide(L)'
;MPSWKGQSRGNVLGYKIFVFTLKHLGLSFAYFILVFVAFYYFLFSNKSSKSTYYYFREILKYSSFKAKWNVYKNYFVFGQILLDKFAILGGLKGKFSYNLDGEHHLRQMASNTGGIIINAHIGNFEIAGQLLERLNTKINVLMLDAEHQNIKKYLTNVMVNRDVQIIPIQADYSHIVPISEALINKELIAMAGDRFIEESKVVEIDFMGQKAVFPTGPFYLAARFGVPVTFAFAMKESRTHYHFFASPPEKVERYKDPEKQEKELKRFVEKFACEFERIIKMYPLQWFNYYQFWKEE
;
A
#
# COMPACT_ATOMS: atom_id res chain seq x y z
N MET A 1 -13.39 14.12 7.45
CA MET A 1 -12.63 14.19 6.19
C MET A 1 -11.20 13.72 6.44
N PRO A 2 -10.64 12.83 5.64
CA PRO A 2 -9.28 12.35 5.87
C PRO A 2 -8.29 13.51 5.68
N SER A 3 -7.55 13.83 6.74
CA SER A 3 -6.57 14.91 6.74
C SER A 3 -5.18 14.46 6.21
N TRP A 4 -5.17 13.45 5.34
CA TRP A 4 -3.93 12.92 4.78
C TRP A 4 -3.47 13.79 3.60
N LYS A 5 -2.21 14.25 3.65
CA LYS A 5 -1.62 15.14 2.64
C LYS A 5 -0.60 14.46 1.72
N GLY A 6 -0.42 13.14 1.82
CA GLY A 6 0.49 12.36 0.97
C GLY A 6 1.99 12.62 1.12
N GLN A 7 2.41 13.50 2.03
CA GLN A 7 3.81 13.86 2.21
C GLN A 7 4.47 13.02 3.30
N SER A 8 5.68 12.50 3.02
CA SER A 8 6.51 11.88 4.06
C SER A 8 7.04 12.95 5.03
N ARG A 9 7.27 12.56 6.28
CA ARG A 9 7.92 13.41 7.28
C ARG A 9 9.46 13.28 7.25
N GLY A 10 9.99 12.49 6.31
CA GLY A 10 11.42 12.32 6.12
C GLY A 10 12.08 13.58 5.55
N ASN A 11 13.34 13.79 5.90
CA ASN A 11 14.17 14.81 5.25
C ASN A 11 15.28 14.13 4.44
N VAL A 12 15.86 14.87 3.48
CA VAL A 12 16.91 14.36 2.59
C VAL A 12 18.15 13.88 3.37
N LEU A 13 18.48 14.53 4.50
CA LEU A 13 19.61 14.13 5.34
C LEU A 13 19.38 12.76 5.98
N GLY A 14 18.18 12.51 6.52
CA GLY A 14 17.81 11.20 7.06
C GLY A 14 17.91 10.08 6.01
N TYR A 15 17.42 10.32 4.81
CA TYR A 15 17.57 9.36 3.70
C TYR A 15 19.04 9.10 3.35
N LYS A 16 19.88 10.14 3.26
CA LYS A 16 21.33 9.99 3.00
C LYS A 16 22.02 9.15 4.07
N ILE A 17 21.72 9.39 5.35
CA ILE A 17 22.28 8.62 6.48
C ILE A 17 21.90 7.14 6.34
N PHE A 18 20.62 6.84 6.10
CA PHE A 18 20.19 5.46 5.97
C PHE A 18 20.78 4.77 4.74
N VAL A 19 20.84 5.42 3.57
CA VAL A 19 21.47 4.84 2.38
C VAL A 19 22.97 4.61 2.60
N PHE A 20 23.67 5.55 3.21
CA PHE A 20 25.09 5.38 3.58
C PHE A 20 25.26 4.18 4.52
N THR A 21 24.43 4.09 5.56
CA THR A 21 24.45 3.01 6.53
C THR A 21 24.20 1.64 5.88
N LEU A 22 23.20 1.56 4.98
CA LEU A 22 22.90 0.33 4.25
C LEU A 22 24.07 -0.14 3.38
N LYS A 23 24.75 0.79 2.70
CA LYS A 23 25.89 0.49 1.83
C LYS A 23 27.13 0.04 2.59
N HIS A 24 27.44 0.67 3.71
CA HIS A 24 28.73 0.48 4.39
C HIS A 24 28.64 -0.40 5.65
N LEU A 25 27.54 -0.34 6.39
CA LEU A 25 27.35 -1.05 7.67
C LEU A 25 26.29 -2.16 7.60
N GLY A 26 25.55 -2.19 6.51
CA GLY A 26 24.54 -3.22 6.24
C GLY A 26 23.21 -3.03 6.97
N LEU A 27 22.25 -3.92 6.66
CA LEU A 27 20.87 -3.85 7.10
C LEU A 27 20.72 -3.95 8.64
N SER A 28 21.58 -4.73 9.30
CA SER A 28 21.53 -4.92 10.76
C SER A 28 21.77 -3.63 11.52
N PHE A 29 22.78 -2.90 11.09
CA PHE A 29 23.13 -1.63 11.72
C PHE A 29 22.10 -0.53 11.42
N ALA A 30 21.54 -0.54 10.20
CA ALA A 30 20.45 0.37 9.87
C ALA A 30 19.23 0.12 10.77
N TYR A 31 18.87 -1.14 11.06
CA TYR A 31 17.79 -1.47 12.00
C TYR A 31 18.12 -1.08 13.45
N PHE A 32 19.36 -1.13 13.85
CA PHE A 32 19.77 -0.64 15.17
C PHE A 32 19.53 0.87 15.30
N ILE A 33 19.96 1.67 14.32
CA ILE A 33 19.66 3.12 14.30
C ILE A 33 18.15 3.37 14.31
N LEU A 34 17.39 2.57 13.57
CA LEU A 34 15.94 2.71 13.46
C LEU A 34 15.21 2.60 14.81
N VAL A 35 15.75 1.87 15.79
CA VAL A 35 15.18 1.80 17.16
C VAL A 35 15.02 3.21 17.73
N PHE A 36 16.03 4.04 17.62
CA PHE A 36 16.03 5.42 18.15
C PHE A 36 15.14 6.34 17.29
N VAL A 37 15.16 6.16 15.98
CA VAL A 37 14.31 6.94 15.06
C VAL A 37 12.84 6.63 15.28
N ALA A 38 12.46 5.37 15.44
CA ALA A 38 11.09 4.98 15.76
C ALA A 38 10.63 5.53 17.11
N PHE A 39 11.53 5.54 18.10
CA PHE A 39 11.25 6.13 19.42
C PHE A 39 11.03 7.65 19.35
N TYR A 40 11.83 8.34 18.53
CA TYR A 40 11.63 9.77 18.26
C TYR A 40 10.23 10.02 17.65
N TYR A 41 9.82 9.27 16.62
CA TYR A 41 8.50 9.44 16.02
C TYR A 41 7.36 9.08 17.00
N PHE A 42 7.56 8.07 17.83
CA PHE A 42 6.60 7.71 18.88
C PHE A 42 6.34 8.87 19.85
N LEU A 43 7.37 9.61 20.24
CA LEU A 43 7.26 10.73 21.17
C LEU A 43 6.69 12.00 20.52
N PHE A 44 7.11 12.32 19.28
CA PHE A 44 6.89 13.63 18.67
C PHE A 44 5.81 13.64 17.56
N SER A 45 5.25 12.48 17.16
CA SER A 45 4.23 12.41 16.11
C SER A 45 2.81 12.27 16.67
N ASN A 46 2.41 13.19 17.55
CA ASN A 46 1.17 13.11 18.33
C ASN A 46 -0.08 12.74 17.51
N LYS A 47 -0.31 13.37 16.34
CA LYS A 47 -1.50 13.12 15.51
C LYS A 47 -1.53 11.68 14.97
N SER A 48 -0.41 11.21 14.41
CA SER A 48 -0.30 9.84 13.89
C SER A 48 -0.35 8.81 15.02
N SER A 49 0.31 9.10 16.16
CA SER A 49 0.28 8.23 17.33
C SER A 49 -1.12 8.07 17.91
N LYS A 50 -1.95 9.14 17.93
CA LYS A 50 -3.36 9.06 18.38
C LYS A 50 -4.18 8.13 17.48
N SER A 51 -4.10 8.29 16.15
CA SER A 51 -4.85 7.44 15.22
C SER A 51 -4.42 5.98 15.32
N THR A 52 -3.11 5.72 15.41
CA THR A 52 -2.59 4.36 15.58
C THR A 52 -2.94 3.77 16.95
N TYR A 53 -2.94 4.60 18.00
CA TYR A 53 -3.38 4.17 19.34
C TYR A 53 -4.87 3.81 19.33
N TYR A 54 -5.74 4.64 18.71
CA TYR A 54 -7.15 4.34 18.53
C TYR A 54 -7.36 2.98 17.88
N TYR A 55 -6.65 2.72 16.78
CA TYR A 55 -6.69 1.43 16.09
C TYR A 55 -6.34 0.26 17.03
N PHE A 56 -5.24 0.33 17.79
CA PHE A 56 -4.88 -0.76 18.71
C PHE A 56 -5.81 -0.85 19.91
N ARG A 57 -6.25 0.28 20.46
CA ARG A 57 -7.04 0.32 21.68
C ARG A 57 -8.51 0.05 21.43
N GLU A 58 -9.13 0.77 20.49
CA GLU A 58 -10.58 0.76 20.30
C GLU A 58 -11.01 -0.27 19.24
N ILE A 59 -10.23 -0.51 18.22
CA ILE A 59 -10.57 -1.49 17.18
C ILE A 59 -10.08 -2.89 17.56
N LEU A 60 -8.80 -3.05 17.89
CA LEU A 60 -8.24 -4.35 18.27
C LEU A 60 -8.42 -4.71 19.75
N LYS A 61 -9.04 -3.83 20.55
CA LYS A 61 -9.36 -4.03 21.97
C LYS A 61 -8.16 -4.42 22.84
N TYR A 62 -6.96 -3.93 22.51
CA TYR A 62 -5.77 -4.16 23.34
C TYR A 62 -5.82 -3.34 24.62
N SER A 63 -5.15 -3.81 25.70
CA SER A 63 -4.96 -3.02 26.91
C SER A 63 -4.22 -1.71 26.60
N SER A 64 -4.40 -0.67 27.41
CA SER A 64 -3.78 0.65 27.20
C SER A 64 -2.25 0.55 27.06
N PHE A 65 -1.60 -0.25 27.90
CA PHE A 65 -0.14 -0.46 27.83
C PHE A 65 0.26 -1.17 26.54
N LYS A 66 -0.44 -2.27 26.18
CA LYS A 66 -0.17 -3.02 24.93
C LYS A 66 -0.41 -2.14 23.71
N ALA A 67 -1.47 -1.32 23.69
CA ALA A 67 -1.76 -0.40 22.60
C ALA A 67 -0.63 0.64 22.42
N LYS A 68 -0.19 1.31 23.49
CA LYS A 68 0.94 2.26 23.43
C LYS A 68 2.23 1.61 22.92
N TRP A 69 2.56 0.41 23.42
CA TRP A 69 3.74 -0.34 22.99
C TRP A 69 3.67 -0.73 21.51
N ASN A 70 2.47 -1.08 21.03
CA ASN A 70 2.27 -1.42 19.62
C ASN A 70 2.30 -0.18 18.70
N VAL A 71 2.00 1.01 19.16
CA VAL A 71 2.25 2.26 18.40
C VAL A 71 3.75 2.41 18.11
N TYR A 72 4.60 2.23 19.11
CA TYR A 72 6.06 2.24 18.90
C TYR A 72 6.52 1.14 17.93
N LYS A 73 6.03 -0.09 18.13
CA LYS A 73 6.36 -1.22 17.24
C LYS A 73 5.91 -0.97 15.80
N ASN A 74 4.75 -0.35 15.60
CA ASN A 74 4.25 -0.02 14.26
C ASN A 74 5.18 0.97 13.55
N TYR A 75 5.67 2.02 14.22
CA TYR A 75 6.69 2.92 13.65
C TYR A 75 8.00 2.19 13.32
N PHE A 76 8.42 1.28 14.19
CA PHE A 76 9.62 0.49 13.96
C PHE A 76 9.47 -0.41 12.73
N VAL A 77 8.36 -1.14 12.62
CA VAL A 77 8.07 -2.02 11.47
C VAL A 77 7.94 -1.19 10.18
N PHE A 78 7.27 -0.04 10.22
CA PHE A 78 7.21 0.88 9.08
C PHE A 78 8.59 1.30 8.60
N GLY A 79 9.45 1.70 9.53
CA GLY A 79 10.84 2.06 9.20
C GLY A 79 11.64 0.87 8.65
N GLN A 80 11.43 -0.36 9.16
CA GLN A 80 12.06 -1.56 8.58
C GLN A 80 11.64 -1.76 7.13
N ILE A 81 10.34 -1.61 6.83
CA ILE A 81 9.80 -1.75 5.47
C ILE A 81 10.42 -0.72 4.52
N LEU A 82 10.56 0.53 4.97
CA LEU A 82 11.26 1.55 4.17
C LEU A 82 12.73 1.21 3.93
N LEU A 83 13.45 0.74 4.96
CA LEU A 83 14.85 0.33 4.81
C LEU A 83 15.00 -0.88 3.88
N ASP A 84 14.11 -1.85 3.96
CA ASP A 84 14.11 -3.03 3.09
C ASP A 84 13.90 -2.63 1.63
N LYS A 85 12.96 -1.72 1.36
CA LYS A 85 12.78 -1.13 0.04
C LYS A 85 14.10 -0.59 -0.50
N PHE A 86 14.79 0.26 0.26
CA PHE A 86 16.06 0.82 -0.18
C PHE A 86 17.18 -0.22 -0.30
N ALA A 87 17.21 -1.22 0.58
CA ALA A 87 18.17 -2.31 0.50
C ALA A 87 17.99 -3.12 -0.79
N ILE A 88 16.75 -3.45 -1.13
CA ILE A 88 16.43 -4.23 -2.33
C ILE A 88 16.70 -3.42 -3.59
N LEU A 89 16.25 -2.16 -3.65
CA LEU A 89 16.51 -1.26 -4.78
C LEU A 89 18.01 -0.96 -4.95
N GLY A 90 18.75 -0.93 -3.84
CA GLY A 90 20.22 -0.75 -3.82
C GLY A 90 21.03 -2.01 -4.14
N GLY A 91 20.40 -3.11 -4.60
CA GLY A 91 21.09 -4.32 -5.05
C GLY A 91 21.23 -5.44 -4.01
N LEU A 92 20.67 -5.30 -2.81
CA LEU A 92 20.70 -6.35 -1.79
C LEU A 92 19.54 -7.37 -1.91
N LYS A 93 18.96 -7.51 -3.13
CA LYS A 93 17.84 -8.43 -3.42
C LYS A 93 18.10 -9.86 -2.91
N GLY A 94 19.30 -10.38 -3.09
CA GLY A 94 19.66 -11.75 -2.70
C GLY A 94 19.65 -12.04 -1.20
N LYS A 95 19.48 -11.01 -0.34
CA LYS A 95 19.33 -11.19 1.12
C LYS A 95 17.89 -11.46 1.54
N PHE A 96 16.93 -11.29 0.65
CA PHE A 96 15.51 -11.45 0.95
C PHE A 96 14.96 -12.73 0.35
N SER A 97 14.08 -13.37 1.09
CA SER A 97 13.35 -14.57 0.67
C SER A 97 11.84 -14.28 0.67
N TYR A 98 11.10 -15.06 -0.11
CA TYR A 98 9.70 -14.79 -0.38
C TYR A 98 8.88 -16.07 -0.43
N ASN A 99 7.72 -16.09 0.23
CA ASN A 99 6.63 -17.00 -0.04
C ASN A 99 5.62 -16.30 -0.97
N LEU A 100 5.05 -17.00 -1.92
CA LEU A 100 4.22 -16.43 -2.98
C LEU A 100 2.91 -17.22 -3.12
N ASP A 101 1.90 -16.82 -2.36
CA ASP A 101 0.57 -17.41 -2.45
C ASP A 101 -0.28 -16.65 -3.48
N GLY A 102 -0.73 -17.37 -4.51
CA GLY A 102 -1.56 -16.80 -5.57
C GLY A 102 -0.78 -16.10 -6.70
N GLU A 103 0.56 -16.23 -6.80
CA GLU A 103 1.35 -15.66 -7.89
C GLU A 103 0.83 -16.10 -9.27
N HIS A 104 0.35 -17.34 -9.38
CA HIS A 104 -0.21 -17.88 -10.63
C HIS A 104 -1.43 -17.09 -11.14
N HIS A 105 -2.23 -16.48 -10.24
CA HIS A 105 -3.34 -15.60 -10.61
C HIS A 105 -2.84 -14.34 -11.33
N LEU A 106 -1.77 -13.73 -10.80
CA LEU A 106 -1.17 -12.56 -11.41
C LEU A 106 -0.50 -12.89 -12.75
N ARG A 107 0.15 -14.05 -12.85
CA ARG A 107 0.71 -14.53 -14.12
C ARG A 107 -0.37 -14.72 -15.17
N GLN A 108 -1.50 -15.30 -14.79
CA GLN A 108 -2.65 -15.48 -15.69
C GLN A 108 -3.22 -14.14 -16.16
N MET A 109 -3.37 -13.16 -15.25
CA MET A 109 -3.79 -11.80 -15.62
C MET A 109 -2.79 -11.14 -16.57
N ALA A 110 -1.50 -11.17 -16.24
CA ALA A 110 -0.44 -10.55 -17.02
C ALA A 110 -0.34 -11.10 -18.44
N SER A 111 -0.54 -12.41 -18.61
CA SER A 111 -0.42 -13.06 -19.92
C SER A 111 -1.67 -12.92 -20.81
N ASN A 112 -2.85 -12.67 -20.24
CA ASN A 112 -4.11 -12.74 -20.99
C ASN A 112 -4.82 -11.38 -21.11
N THR A 113 -5.18 -10.78 -19.98
CA THR A 113 -6.15 -9.67 -19.93
C THR A 113 -5.58 -8.37 -19.43
N GLY A 114 -4.43 -8.41 -18.74
CA GLY A 114 -4.08 -7.33 -17.84
C GLY A 114 -5.06 -7.26 -16.65
N GLY A 115 -5.13 -6.13 -15.96
CA GLY A 115 -6.11 -5.94 -14.91
C GLY A 115 -5.66 -5.02 -13.79
N ILE A 116 -6.47 -4.96 -12.74
CA ILE A 116 -6.23 -4.07 -11.62
C ILE A 116 -5.86 -4.88 -10.38
N ILE A 117 -4.70 -4.55 -9.79
CA ILE A 117 -4.24 -5.05 -8.49
C ILE A 117 -4.62 -4.02 -7.43
N ILE A 118 -5.48 -4.39 -6.50
CA ILE A 118 -5.88 -3.52 -5.41
C ILE A 118 -5.13 -3.94 -4.14
N ASN A 119 -4.39 -3.01 -3.58
CA ASN A 119 -3.66 -3.17 -2.33
C ASN A 119 -4.15 -2.19 -1.26
N ALA A 120 -3.46 -2.10 -0.13
CA ALA A 120 -3.67 -1.11 0.91
C ALA A 120 -2.33 -0.62 1.46
N HIS A 121 -2.34 0.43 2.29
CA HIS A 121 -1.14 0.91 2.97
C HIS A 121 -0.74 -0.01 4.13
N ILE A 122 -0.61 -1.30 3.82
CA ILE A 122 -0.22 -2.38 4.72
C ILE A 122 0.96 -3.15 4.13
N GLY A 123 1.89 -3.59 4.97
CA GLY A 123 3.07 -4.32 4.51
C GLY A 123 3.94 -3.52 3.55
N ASN A 124 4.52 -4.18 2.56
CA ASN A 124 5.46 -3.58 1.60
C ASN A 124 5.00 -3.81 0.15
N PHE A 125 4.04 -3.03 -0.31
CA PHE A 125 3.52 -3.12 -1.68
C PHE A 125 4.58 -2.85 -2.76
N GLU A 126 5.66 -2.13 -2.44
CA GLU A 126 6.73 -1.83 -3.40
C GLU A 126 7.65 -3.03 -3.65
N ILE A 127 7.83 -3.89 -2.64
CA ILE A 127 8.45 -5.21 -2.83
C ILE A 127 7.56 -6.08 -3.72
N ALA A 128 6.24 -6.00 -3.56
CA ALA A 128 5.32 -6.68 -4.47
C ALA A 128 5.59 -6.29 -5.94
N GLY A 129 5.78 -5.00 -6.23
CA GLY A 129 6.16 -4.52 -7.57
C GLY A 129 7.40 -5.21 -8.12
N GLN A 130 8.43 -5.43 -7.31
CA GLN A 130 9.65 -6.13 -7.74
C GLN A 130 9.49 -7.64 -7.94
N LEU A 131 8.62 -8.27 -7.13
CA LEU A 131 8.27 -9.68 -7.36
C LEU A 131 7.49 -9.85 -8.66
N LEU A 132 6.70 -8.84 -9.02
CA LEU A 132 5.94 -8.79 -10.27
C LEU A 132 6.79 -8.55 -11.52
N GLU A 133 8.07 -8.09 -11.39
CA GLU A 133 9.02 -8.07 -12.53
C GLU A 133 9.15 -9.43 -13.23
N ARG A 134 8.92 -10.52 -12.48
CA ARG A 134 8.94 -11.88 -13.02
C ARG A 134 7.76 -12.19 -13.94
N LEU A 135 6.77 -11.32 -14.03
CA LEU A 135 5.57 -11.52 -14.83
C LEU A 135 5.75 -11.12 -16.31
N ASN A 136 6.90 -10.55 -16.70
CA ASN A 136 7.18 -10.02 -18.04
C ASN A 136 6.08 -9.07 -18.56
N THR A 137 5.49 -8.28 -17.68
CA THR A 137 4.51 -7.26 -18.02
C THR A 137 4.83 -5.95 -17.30
N LYS A 138 4.45 -4.84 -17.90
CA LYS A 138 4.57 -3.55 -17.22
C LYS A 138 3.59 -3.42 -16.09
N ILE A 139 4.05 -2.84 -14.99
CA ILE A 139 3.23 -2.54 -13.83
C ILE A 139 3.15 -1.03 -13.67
N ASN A 140 1.95 -0.52 -13.75
CA ASN A 140 1.65 0.89 -13.57
C ASN A 140 1.14 1.11 -12.15
N VAL A 141 1.84 1.90 -11.35
CA VAL A 141 1.45 2.18 -9.96
C VAL A 141 0.77 3.54 -9.90
N LEU A 142 -0.51 3.55 -9.53
CA LEU A 142 -1.26 4.78 -9.33
C LEU A 142 -0.98 5.31 -7.93
N MET A 143 -0.42 6.51 -7.82
CA MET A 143 -0.11 7.12 -6.53
C MET A 143 -0.20 8.64 -6.55
N LEU A 144 -0.41 9.23 -5.36
CA LEU A 144 -0.35 10.69 -5.20
C LEU A 144 1.11 11.17 -5.33
N ASP A 145 1.33 12.13 -6.21
CA ASP A 145 2.63 12.79 -6.39
C ASP A 145 2.80 13.92 -5.36
N ALA A 146 2.81 13.56 -4.08
CA ALA A 146 2.89 14.53 -2.98
C ALA A 146 4.29 14.61 -2.34
N GLU A 147 5.26 13.81 -2.80
CA GLU A 147 6.60 13.78 -2.23
C GLU A 147 7.42 15.02 -2.64
N HIS A 148 8.26 15.53 -1.73
CA HIS A 148 9.14 16.65 -2.04
C HIS A 148 10.08 16.33 -3.21
N GLN A 149 10.15 17.21 -4.20
CA GLN A 149 10.94 17.00 -5.42
C GLN A 149 12.41 16.61 -5.16
N ASN A 150 13.02 17.13 -4.10
CA ASN A 150 14.40 16.80 -3.73
C ASN A 150 14.54 15.35 -3.22
N ILE A 151 13.55 14.84 -2.50
CA ILE A 151 13.50 13.45 -2.06
C ILE A 151 13.29 12.56 -3.28
N LYS A 152 12.35 12.93 -4.14
CA LYS A 152 12.03 12.23 -5.38
C LYS A 152 13.27 12.11 -6.28
N LYS A 153 13.99 13.21 -6.56
CA LYS A 153 15.26 13.20 -7.33
C LYS A 153 16.32 12.30 -6.68
N TYR A 154 16.46 12.37 -5.36
CA TYR A 154 17.44 11.53 -4.66
C TYR A 154 17.08 10.04 -4.78
N LEU A 155 15.80 9.69 -4.61
CA LEU A 155 15.31 8.32 -4.73
C LEU A 155 15.44 7.79 -6.15
N THR A 156 15.11 8.57 -7.17
CA THR A 156 15.26 8.20 -8.58
C THR A 156 16.71 7.87 -8.93
N ASN A 157 17.69 8.60 -8.38
CA ASN A 157 19.11 8.33 -8.59
C ASN A 157 19.63 7.06 -7.88
N VAL A 158 18.93 6.60 -6.85
CA VAL A 158 19.27 5.37 -6.09
C VAL A 158 18.52 4.15 -6.63
N MET A 159 17.38 4.36 -7.29
CA MET A 159 16.52 3.32 -7.84
C MET A 159 16.94 2.90 -9.24
N VAL A 160 17.29 1.64 -9.42
CA VAL A 160 17.77 1.08 -10.72
C VAL A 160 16.64 0.45 -11.55
N ASN A 161 15.40 0.44 -11.09
CA ASN A 161 14.32 -0.36 -11.70
C ASN A 161 13.56 0.37 -12.81
N ARG A 162 13.48 -0.26 -14.01
CA ARG A 162 12.84 0.28 -15.23
C ARG A 162 11.42 -0.24 -15.51
N ASP A 163 10.96 -1.27 -14.81
CA ASP A 163 9.73 -2.00 -15.16
C ASP A 163 8.47 -1.53 -14.42
N VAL A 164 8.62 -0.60 -13.47
CA VAL A 164 7.50 0.00 -12.73
C VAL A 164 7.31 1.44 -13.19
N GLN A 165 6.18 1.71 -13.83
CA GLN A 165 5.78 3.06 -14.23
C GLN A 165 4.87 3.69 -13.16
N ILE A 166 5.15 4.93 -12.77
CA ILE A 166 4.31 5.67 -11.84
C ILE A 166 3.33 6.52 -12.64
N ILE A 167 2.03 6.35 -12.36
CA ILE A 167 0.96 7.22 -12.85
C ILE A 167 0.56 8.14 -11.68
N PRO A 168 0.94 9.43 -11.72
CA PRO A 168 0.58 10.37 -10.66
C PRO A 168 -0.91 10.74 -10.75
N ILE A 169 -1.61 10.68 -9.62
CA ILE A 169 -2.99 11.16 -9.52
C ILE A 169 -2.98 12.68 -9.64
N GLN A 170 -3.73 13.21 -10.63
CA GLN A 170 -3.88 14.63 -10.91
C GLN A 170 -5.29 15.10 -10.58
N ALA A 171 -5.43 16.34 -10.11
CA ALA A 171 -6.75 16.93 -9.80
C ALA A 171 -7.62 17.14 -11.04
N ASP A 172 -7.01 17.30 -12.21
CA ASP A 172 -7.69 17.47 -13.51
C ASP A 172 -8.12 16.16 -14.17
N TYR A 173 -7.97 15.02 -13.47
CA TYR A 173 -8.26 13.67 -13.97
C TYR A 173 -7.43 13.23 -15.20
N SER A 174 -6.37 13.95 -15.59
CA SER A 174 -5.50 13.57 -16.73
C SER A 174 -4.86 12.19 -16.57
N HIS A 175 -4.73 11.69 -15.34
CA HIS A 175 -4.24 10.35 -15.05
C HIS A 175 -5.14 9.22 -15.60
N ILE A 176 -6.39 9.51 -16.00
CA ILE A 176 -7.29 8.51 -16.62
C ILE A 176 -6.76 8.08 -18.00
N VAL A 177 -6.06 8.98 -18.72
CA VAL A 177 -5.52 8.66 -20.04
C VAL A 177 -4.47 7.55 -19.96
N PRO A 178 -3.36 7.68 -19.18
CA PRO A 178 -2.38 6.61 -19.07
C PRO A 178 -2.93 5.34 -18.41
N ILE A 179 -3.94 5.43 -17.52
CA ILE A 179 -4.65 4.26 -17.01
C ILE A 179 -5.36 3.52 -18.15
N SER A 180 -6.07 4.26 -19.02
CA SER A 180 -6.79 3.69 -20.15
C SER A 180 -5.84 3.00 -21.12
N GLU A 181 -4.74 3.66 -21.46
CA GLU A 181 -3.69 3.10 -22.35
C GLU A 181 -3.10 1.81 -21.79
N ALA A 182 -2.74 1.80 -20.50
CA ALA A 182 -2.20 0.62 -19.85
C ALA A 182 -3.18 -0.57 -19.89
N LEU A 183 -4.47 -0.34 -19.58
CA LEU A 183 -5.49 -1.40 -19.60
C LEU A 183 -5.80 -1.90 -21.02
N ILE A 184 -5.81 -1.02 -22.02
CA ILE A 184 -5.97 -1.39 -23.44
C ILE A 184 -4.77 -2.26 -23.89
N ASN A 185 -3.57 -1.93 -23.44
CA ASN A 185 -2.34 -2.69 -23.72
C ASN A 185 -2.22 -3.98 -22.88
N LYS A 186 -3.24 -4.33 -22.10
CA LYS A 186 -3.25 -5.49 -21.19
C LYS A 186 -2.13 -5.47 -20.15
N GLU A 187 -1.74 -4.28 -19.71
CA GLU A 187 -0.79 -4.09 -18.62
C GLU A 187 -1.50 -4.21 -17.26
N LEU A 188 -0.72 -4.36 -16.20
CA LEU A 188 -1.25 -4.37 -14.83
C LEU A 188 -1.21 -2.96 -14.23
N ILE A 189 -2.27 -2.60 -13.51
CA ILE A 189 -2.35 -1.37 -12.73
C ILE A 189 -2.47 -1.73 -11.25
N ALA A 190 -1.57 -1.20 -10.43
CA ALA A 190 -1.62 -1.33 -8.98
C ALA A 190 -2.11 -0.03 -8.35
N MET A 191 -3.12 -0.11 -7.47
CA MET A 191 -3.66 1.05 -6.77
C MET A 191 -4.14 0.70 -5.36
N ALA A 192 -4.10 1.69 -4.45
CA ALA A 192 -4.55 1.51 -3.09
C ALA A 192 -6.08 1.61 -3.00
N GLY A 193 -6.70 0.68 -2.28
CA GLY A 193 -8.14 0.65 -2.03
C GLY A 193 -8.56 1.19 -0.66
N ASP A 194 -7.60 1.62 0.17
CA ASP A 194 -7.85 2.10 1.54
C ASP A 194 -7.75 3.62 1.70
N ARG A 195 -7.46 4.37 0.63
CA ARG A 195 -7.35 5.84 0.65
C ARG A 195 -8.01 6.47 -0.56
N PHE A 196 -8.48 7.68 -0.38
CA PHE A 196 -9.13 8.45 -1.42
C PHE A 196 -8.86 9.96 -1.25
N ILE A 197 -8.99 10.70 -2.33
CA ILE A 197 -8.98 12.18 -2.33
C ILE A 197 -10.40 12.71 -2.09
N GLU A 198 -10.52 13.96 -1.68
CA GLU A 198 -11.78 14.55 -1.18
C GLU A 198 -12.97 14.43 -2.15
N GLU A 199 -12.73 14.50 -3.45
CA GLU A 199 -13.76 14.44 -4.50
C GLU A 199 -14.08 13.00 -4.99
N SER A 200 -13.45 11.98 -4.41
CA SER A 200 -13.65 10.58 -4.82
C SER A 200 -15.05 10.09 -4.48
N LYS A 201 -15.64 9.27 -5.37
CA LYS A 201 -16.82 8.49 -5.03
C LYS A 201 -16.45 7.42 -4.01
N VAL A 202 -17.20 7.38 -2.93
CA VAL A 202 -16.94 6.51 -1.79
C VAL A 202 -18.22 5.79 -1.37
N VAL A 203 -18.05 4.70 -0.65
CA VAL A 203 -19.14 3.94 -0.03
C VAL A 203 -18.81 3.67 1.43
N GLU A 204 -19.82 3.75 2.30
CA GLU A 204 -19.71 3.39 3.69
C GLU A 204 -20.07 1.92 3.87
N ILE A 205 -19.20 1.18 4.56
CA ILE A 205 -19.36 -0.24 4.87
C ILE A 205 -18.96 -0.52 6.32
N ASP A 206 -19.33 -1.71 6.82
CA ASP A 206 -18.79 -2.22 8.08
C ASP A 206 -17.37 -2.75 7.87
N PHE A 207 -16.42 -2.26 8.68
CA PHE A 207 -15.03 -2.67 8.62
C PHE A 207 -14.45 -2.75 10.04
N MET A 208 -14.00 -3.94 10.44
CA MET A 208 -13.48 -4.22 11.78
C MET A 208 -14.43 -3.83 12.92
N GLY A 209 -15.74 -3.97 12.68
CA GLY A 209 -16.79 -3.69 13.68
C GLY A 209 -17.22 -2.24 13.80
N GLN A 210 -16.76 -1.34 12.94
CA GLN A 210 -17.20 0.06 12.87
C GLN A 210 -17.46 0.48 11.41
N LYS A 211 -18.25 1.54 11.22
CA LYS A 211 -18.48 2.13 9.90
C LYS A 211 -17.21 2.82 9.39
N ALA A 212 -16.82 2.48 8.17
CA ALA A 212 -15.67 3.08 7.49
C ALA A 212 -15.99 3.37 6.03
N VAL A 213 -15.28 4.33 5.47
CA VAL A 213 -15.51 4.82 4.11
C VAL A 213 -14.39 4.36 3.20
N PHE A 214 -14.75 3.75 2.09
CA PHE A 214 -13.82 3.22 1.08
C PHE A 214 -14.09 3.80 -0.31
N PRO A 215 -13.05 3.97 -1.15
CA PRO A 215 -13.24 4.43 -2.53
C PRO A 215 -13.83 3.35 -3.43
N THR A 216 -14.74 3.75 -4.33
CA THR A 216 -15.28 2.87 -5.38
C THR A 216 -14.51 2.96 -6.69
N GLY A 217 -13.62 3.95 -6.83
CA GLY A 217 -12.89 4.25 -8.07
C GLY A 217 -12.17 3.07 -8.71
N PRO A 218 -11.37 2.28 -7.97
CA PRO A 218 -10.68 1.11 -8.51
C PRO A 218 -11.63 0.10 -9.17
N PHE A 219 -12.75 -0.18 -8.53
CA PHE A 219 -13.75 -1.13 -9.01
C PHE A 219 -14.57 -0.58 -10.18
N TYR A 220 -14.83 0.74 -10.16
CA TYR A 220 -15.48 1.43 -11.29
C TYR A 220 -14.60 1.37 -12.54
N LEU A 221 -13.29 1.58 -12.43
CA LEU A 221 -12.35 1.44 -13.54
C LEU A 221 -12.36 0.00 -14.08
N ALA A 222 -12.29 -1.00 -13.20
CA ALA A 222 -12.35 -2.40 -13.61
C ALA A 222 -13.63 -2.73 -14.40
N ALA A 223 -14.81 -2.32 -13.90
CA ALA A 223 -16.08 -2.48 -14.59
C ALA A 223 -16.11 -1.72 -15.93
N ARG A 224 -15.58 -0.51 -15.97
CA ARG A 224 -15.55 0.37 -17.16
C ARG A 224 -14.74 -0.23 -18.29
N PHE A 225 -13.58 -0.83 -17.98
CA PHE A 225 -12.67 -1.42 -18.96
C PHE A 225 -12.89 -2.93 -19.15
N GLY A 226 -13.77 -3.55 -18.35
CA GLY A 226 -14.06 -4.98 -18.42
C GLY A 226 -12.91 -5.88 -18.03
N VAL A 227 -11.98 -5.39 -17.21
CA VAL A 227 -10.79 -6.09 -16.73
C VAL A 227 -11.01 -6.69 -15.34
N PRO A 228 -10.31 -7.80 -15.00
CA PRO A 228 -10.42 -8.39 -13.66
C PRO A 228 -9.70 -7.55 -12.61
N VAL A 229 -10.14 -7.74 -11.35
CA VAL A 229 -9.46 -7.23 -10.17
C VAL A 229 -8.93 -8.38 -9.32
N THR A 230 -7.80 -8.16 -8.67
CA THR A 230 -7.24 -9.04 -7.63
C THR A 230 -6.79 -8.21 -6.44
N PHE A 231 -6.83 -8.77 -5.25
CA PHE A 231 -6.34 -8.13 -4.03
C PHE A 231 -4.96 -8.69 -3.72
N ALA A 232 -3.96 -7.83 -3.55
CA ALA A 232 -2.61 -8.30 -3.32
C ALA A 232 -1.92 -7.55 -2.17
N PHE A 233 -1.23 -8.31 -1.32
CA PHE A 233 -0.55 -7.80 -0.12
C PHE A 233 0.82 -8.47 0.00
N ALA A 234 1.83 -7.73 0.45
CA ALA A 234 3.17 -8.24 0.71
C ALA A 234 3.55 -7.95 2.17
N MET A 235 3.57 -8.98 2.99
CA MET A 235 3.71 -8.86 4.44
C MET A 235 5.09 -9.31 4.90
N LYS A 236 5.69 -8.54 5.80
CA LYS A 236 6.96 -8.90 6.42
C LYS A 236 6.74 -9.91 7.52
N GLU A 237 7.32 -11.11 7.42
CA GLU A 237 7.19 -12.17 8.42
C GLU A 237 8.43 -12.28 9.32
N SER A 238 9.58 -11.98 8.76
CA SER A 238 10.81 -11.95 9.53
C SER A 238 11.73 -10.82 9.08
N ARG A 239 12.96 -10.80 9.56
CA ARG A 239 13.92 -9.74 9.25
C ARG A 239 14.15 -9.54 7.75
N THR A 240 14.19 -10.64 6.98
CA THR A 240 14.48 -10.66 5.53
C THR A 240 13.53 -11.57 4.76
N HIS A 241 12.40 -11.92 5.35
CA HIS A 241 11.40 -12.77 4.71
C HIS A 241 10.08 -12.04 4.55
N TYR A 242 9.49 -12.13 3.36
CA TYR A 242 8.18 -11.57 3.02
C TYR A 242 7.25 -12.65 2.51
N HIS A 243 5.98 -12.55 2.86
CA HIS A 243 4.92 -13.36 2.33
C HIS A 243 4.01 -12.52 1.45
N PHE A 244 3.88 -12.92 0.21
CA PHE A 244 3.02 -12.29 -0.77
C PHE A 244 1.72 -13.07 -0.91
N PHE A 245 0.60 -12.38 -0.88
CA PHE A 245 -0.73 -12.92 -1.05
C PHE A 245 -1.40 -12.28 -2.26
N ALA A 246 -2.01 -13.06 -3.14
CA ALA A 246 -2.88 -12.56 -4.20
C ALA A 246 -4.16 -13.39 -4.26
N SER A 247 -5.31 -12.72 -4.24
CA SER A 247 -6.61 -13.37 -4.38
C SER A 247 -6.85 -13.85 -5.82
N PRO A 248 -7.73 -14.83 -6.06
CA PRO A 248 -8.21 -15.12 -7.41
C PRO A 248 -8.74 -13.85 -8.08
N PRO A 249 -8.44 -13.62 -9.37
CA PRO A 249 -8.98 -12.49 -10.09
C PRO A 249 -10.49 -12.63 -10.34
N GLU A 250 -11.20 -11.55 -10.10
CA GLU A 250 -12.65 -11.51 -10.33
C GLU A 250 -13.02 -10.34 -11.24
N LYS A 251 -14.02 -10.56 -12.10
CA LYS A 251 -14.55 -9.52 -13.00
C LYS A 251 -15.61 -8.71 -12.26
N VAL A 252 -15.49 -7.38 -12.34
CA VAL A 252 -16.52 -6.46 -11.87
C VAL A 252 -17.51 -6.24 -13.01
N GLU A 253 -18.76 -6.62 -12.82
CA GLU A 253 -19.77 -6.49 -13.86
C GLU A 253 -20.17 -5.02 -14.07
N ARG A 254 -20.43 -4.70 -15.34
CA ARG A 254 -20.87 -3.34 -15.72
C ARG A 254 -22.36 -3.35 -16.00
N TYR A 255 -23.10 -2.54 -15.26
CA TYR A 255 -24.53 -2.34 -15.43
C TYR A 255 -24.82 -0.96 -16.03
N LYS A 256 -25.87 -0.89 -16.89
CA LYS A 256 -26.41 0.39 -17.37
C LYS A 256 -27.25 1.10 -16.30
N ASP A 257 -27.91 0.32 -15.45
CA ASP A 257 -28.71 0.78 -14.32
C ASP A 257 -27.77 1.29 -13.20
N PRO A 258 -27.87 2.57 -12.81
CA PRO A 258 -27.02 3.17 -11.78
C PRO A 258 -27.12 2.47 -10.42
N GLU A 259 -28.32 2.06 -9.99
CA GLU A 259 -28.51 1.40 -8.70
C GLU A 259 -27.84 0.02 -8.66
N LYS A 260 -27.99 -0.75 -9.76
CA LYS A 260 -27.32 -2.04 -9.89
C LYS A 260 -25.80 -1.89 -9.92
N GLN A 261 -25.32 -0.86 -10.63
CA GLN A 261 -23.88 -0.56 -10.67
C GLN A 261 -23.34 -0.20 -9.29
N GLU A 262 -24.04 0.62 -8.53
CA GLU A 262 -23.63 1.00 -7.17
C GLU A 262 -23.60 -0.21 -6.23
N LYS A 263 -24.60 -1.08 -6.29
CA LYS A 263 -24.64 -2.33 -5.52
C LYS A 263 -23.45 -3.24 -5.86
N GLU A 264 -23.12 -3.35 -7.14
CA GLU A 264 -21.97 -4.17 -7.58
C GLU A 264 -20.64 -3.59 -7.08
N LEU A 265 -20.46 -2.28 -7.19
CA LEU A 265 -19.25 -1.63 -6.67
C LEU A 265 -19.14 -1.81 -5.15
N LYS A 266 -20.24 -1.63 -4.42
CA LYS A 266 -20.27 -1.85 -2.97
C LYS A 266 -19.91 -3.30 -2.63
N ARG A 267 -20.45 -4.29 -3.35
CA ARG A 267 -20.13 -5.72 -3.17
C ARG A 267 -18.63 -5.99 -3.28
N PHE A 268 -17.95 -5.37 -4.27
CA PHE A 268 -16.50 -5.52 -4.44
C PHE A 268 -15.70 -4.79 -3.39
N VAL A 269 -16.16 -3.62 -2.94
CA VAL A 269 -15.55 -2.92 -1.80
C VAL A 269 -15.64 -3.76 -0.53
N GLU A 270 -16.78 -4.39 -0.26
CA GLU A 270 -16.98 -5.30 0.88
C GLU A 270 -16.07 -6.53 0.80
N LYS A 271 -15.90 -7.12 -0.39
CA LYS A 271 -14.94 -8.22 -0.60
C LYS A 271 -13.49 -7.78 -0.30
N PHE A 272 -13.09 -6.63 -0.82
CA PHE A 272 -11.76 -6.07 -0.53
C PHE A 272 -11.58 -5.81 0.96
N ALA A 273 -12.55 -5.20 1.61
CA ALA A 273 -12.50 -4.90 3.05
C ALA A 273 -12.42 -6.19 3.89
N CYS A 274 -13.15 -7.23 3.52
CA CYS A 274 -13.08 -8.54 4.20
C CYS A 274 -11.67 -9.16 4.10
N GLU A 275 -11.09 -9.17 2.90
CA GLU A 275 -9.74 -9.69 2.70
C GLU A 275 -8.69 -8.82 3.40
N PHE A 276 -8.84 -7.51 3.35
CA PHE A 276 -7.98 -6.56 4.04
C PHE A 276 -8.06 -6.73 5.57
N GLU A 277 -9.26 -6.93 6.14
CA GLU A 277 -9.45 -7.23 7.55
C GLU A 277 -8.76 -8.54 7.96
N ARG A 278 -8.83 -9.59 7.11
CA ARG A 278 -8.11 -10.85 7.33
C ARG A 278 -6.60 -10.62 7.44
N ILE A 279 -6.03 -9.84 6.51
CA ILE A 279 -4.60 -9.51 6.52
C ILE A 279 -4.21 -8.66 7.74
N ILE A 280 -5.02 -7.66 8.10
CA ILE A 280 -4.79 -6.84 9.29
C ILE A 280 -4.76 -7.71 10.57
N LYS A 281 -5.68 -8.67 10.70
CA LYS A 281 -5.72 -9.56 11.88
C LYS A 281 -4.49 -10.46 11.97
N MET A 282 -3.94 -10.89 10.84
CA MET A 282 -2.71 -11.69 10.80
C MET A 282 -1.46 -10.83 11.09
N TYR A 283 -1.42 -9.58 10.59
CA TYR A 283 -0.25 -8.69 10.67
C TYR A 283 -0.61 -7.31 11.25
N PRO A 284 -1.11 -7.23 12.49
CA PRO A 284 -1.70 -6.00 13.03
C PRO A 284 -0.71 -4.84 13.17
N LEU A 285 0.60 -5.10 13.20
CA LEU A 285 1.64 -4.07 13.28
C LEU A 285 2.01 -3.45 11.94
N GLN A 286 1.46 -3.94 10.82
CA GLN A 286 1.91 -3.55 9.49
C GLN A 286 0.92 -2.69 8.73
N TRP A 287 -0.20 -2.29 9.32
CA TRP A 287 -1.08 -1.29 8.74
C TRP A 287 -0.62 0.12 9.15
N PHE A 288 -0.21 0.92 8.14
CA PHE A 288 0.37 2.24 8.34
C PHE A 288 -0.67 3.34 8.16
N ASN A 289 -1.74 3.21 8.94
CA ASN A 289 -2.82 4.17 8.99
C ASN A 289 -2.52 5.26 10.01
N TYR A 290 -1.90 6.34 9.56
CA TYR A 290 -1.47 7.46 10.40
C TYR A 290 -2.44 8.63 10.39
N TYR A 291 -3.70 8.38 10.06
CA TYR A 291 -4.81 9.34 10.12
C TYR A 291 -6.06 8.67 10.71
N GLN A 292 -7.07 9.46 11.09
CA GLN A 292 -8.34 8.94 11.60
C GLN A 292 -9.12 8.27 10.47
N PHE A 293 -9.19 6.96 10.48
CA PHE A 293 -9.83 6.15 9.44
C PHE A 293 -11.32 6.01 9.66
N TRP A 294 -11.72 5.77 10.90
CA TRP A 294 -13.12 5.72 11.31
C TRP A 294 -13.60 7.10 11.73
N LYS A 295 -14.88 7.39 11.57
CA LYS A 295 -15.50 8.59 12.14
C LYS A 295 -15.44 8.48 13.67
N GLU A 296 -15.05 9.54 14.35
CA GLU A 296 -15.29 9.65 15.79
C GLU A 296 -16.81 9.83 15.97
N GLU A 297 -17.41 9.04 16.87
CA GLU A 297 -18.81 9.22 17.31
C GLU A 297 -18.96 10.50 18.11
#